data_0385f950222da8e7ebe7219ccf5812af
#
_entry.id   0385f950222da8e7ebe7219ccf5812af
#
_cell.length_a   1.000
_cell.length_b   1.000
_cell.length_c   1.000
_cell.angle_alpha   90.00
_cell.angle_beta   90.00
_cell.angle_gamma   90.00
#
_symmetry.space_group_name_H-M   'P 1'
#
loop_
_entity.id
_entity.type
_entity.pdbx_description
1 polymer ?
#
loop_
_entity_poly.entity_id
_entity_poly.type
_entity_poly.pdbx_seq_one_letter_code
_entity_poly.pdbx_strand_id
1 'polypeptide(L)'
;MLAPQVRQQQLALPEWLAKQPWIDSITPKGAKQSNGASDSSSKSAAATAPLAPLRNTGLPQHPFAPRQEITALSQRWIQQAATQPDLQVSAYMLILDDGRFAQMHANRPMPAASSIKTPILLAVLERIDQGTLQWNEPLTLTKELVGGGAGWMASRPLGTRFPTYEVATEMIRVSDNSATNL
;
A
#
# COMPACT_ATOMS: atom_id res chain seq x y z
N MET A 1 -23.82 13.69 19.28
CA MET A 1 -22.43 14.03 19.70
C MET A 1 -21.68 12.73 19.97
N LEU A 2 -21.05 12.13 18.94
CA LEU A 2 -20.34 10.83 19.02
C LEU A 2 -19.08 10.90 18.12
N ALA A 3 -18.17 11.83 18.39
CA ALA A 3 -17.05 12.02 17.51
C ALA A 3 -15.62 11.76 18.06
N PRO A 4 -15.32 11.65 19.38
CA PRO A 4 -13.92 11.45 19.78
C PRO A 4 -13.46 9.99 19.93
N GLN A 5 -14.37 9.05 20.22
CA GLN A 5 -13.97 7.66 20.51
C GLN A 5 -13.72 6.80 19.27
N VAL A 6 -14.35 7.12 18.14
CA VAL A 6 -14.16 6.36 16.88
C VAL A 6 -12.78 6.58 16.29
N ARG A 7 -12.18 7.77 16.44
CA ARG A 7 -10.84 8.08 15.93
C ARG A 7 -9.70 7.36 16.64
N GLN A 8 -9.81 7.12 17.95
CA GLN A 8 -8.75 6.41 18.67
C GLN A 8 -8.73 4.90 18.40
N GLN A 9 -9.87 4.31 18.09
CA GLN A 9 -9.94 2.89 17.71
C GLN A 9 -9.45 2.61 16.28
N GLN A 10 -9.45 3.62 15.38
CA GLN A 10 -8.97 3.46 14.01
C GLN A 10 -7.45 3.48 13.89
N LEU A 11 -6.74 3.98 14.91
CA LEU A 11 -5.26 4.04 14.92
C LEU A 11 -4.60 2.84 15.63
N ALA A 12 -5.37 2.02 16.32
CA ALA A 12 -4.85 0.79 16.92
C ALA A 12 -4.71 -0.29 15.83
N LEU A 13 -3.48 -0.68 15.55
CA LEU A 13 -3.22 -1.83 14.68
C LEU A 13 -3.97 -3.05 15.22
N PRO A 14 -4.63 -3.85 14.38
CA PRO A 14 -5.23 -5.11 14.80
C PRO A 14 -4.20 -5.96 15.54
N GLU A 15 -4.60 -6.65 16.62
CA GLU A 15 -3.66 -7.42 17.46
C GLU A 15 -2.78 -8.41 16.69
N TRP A 16 -3.32 -9.03 15.64
CA TRP A 16 -2.58 -9.95 14.79
C TRP A 16 -1.47 -9.24 13.99
N LEU A 17 -1.69 -7.99 13.58
CA LEU A 17 -0.69 -7.17 12.87
C LEU A 17 0.39 -6.69 13.86
N ALA A 18 0.00 -6.29 15.07
CA ALA A 18 0.93 -5.87 16.12
C ALA A 18 1.89 -7.00 16.56
N LYS A 19 1.54 -8.26 16.33
CA LYS A 19 2.36 -9.43 16.65
C LYS A 19 3.31 -9.85 15.53
N GLN A 20 3.33 -9.14 14.39
CA GLN A 20 4.21 -9.49 13.28
C GLN A 20 5.66 -9.03 13.55
N PRO A 21 6.67 -9.90 13.33
CA PRO A 21 8.08 -9.58 13.67
C PRO A 21 8.66 -8.36 12.94
N TRP A 22 8.06 -7.97 11.80
CA TRP A 22 8.53 -6.83 10.99
C TRP A 22 7.86 -5.52 11.34
N ILE A 23 6.79 -5.51 12.18
CA ILE A 23 6.05 -4.30 12.51
C ILE A 23 6.92 -3.30 13.28
N ASP A 24 7.81 -3.79 14.15
CA ASP A 24 8.71 -2.96 14.94
C ASP A 24 9.75 -2.21 14.09
N SER A 25 10.01 -2.69 12.88
CA SER A 25 10.94 -2.06 11.94
C SER A 25 10.33 -0.88 11.18
N ILE A 26 9.00 -0.80 11.08
CA ILE A 26 8.28 0.26 10.37
C ILE A 26 7.53 1.21 11.29
N THR A 27 7.42 0.89 12.58
CA THR A 27 6.77 1.76 13.58
C THR A 27 7.74 2.85 14.02
N PRO A 28 7.40 4.15 13.95
CA PRO A 28 8.27 5.23 14.42
C PRO A 28 8.61 5.03 15.88
N LYS A 29 9.91 4.95 16.22
CA LYS A 29 10.40 4.91 17.62
C LYS A 29 10.08 6.25 18.29
N GLY A 30 8.90 6.36 18.93
CA GLY A 30 8.51 7.61 19.60
C GLY A 30 7.14 7.62 20.27
N ALA A 31 6.29 6.65 19.98
CA ALA A 31 5.00 6.54 20.66
C ALA A 31 5.15 5.77 21.99
N LYS A 32 5.76 6.40 23.00
CA LYS A 32 5.66 5.91 24.38
C LYS A 32 4.23 6.13 24.88
N GLN A 33 3.53 5.06 25.19
CA GLN A 33 2.32 5.09 25.99
C GLN A 33 2.68 5.66 27.36
N SER A 34 2.22 6.86 27.67
CA SER A 34 2.21 7.40 29.03
C SER A 34 0.88 7.06 29.67
N ASN A 35 0.86 6.01 30.51
CA ASN A 35 -0.15 5.86 31.55
C ASN A 35 0.15 6.84 32.65
N GLY A 36 -0.75 7.76 32.92
CA GLY A 36 -0.63 8.70 34.04
C GLY A 36 -1.95 9.42 34.24
N ALA A 37 -2.55 9.15 35.37
CA ALA A 37 -3.85 9.64 35.80
C ALA A 37 -3.85 11.10 36.27
N SER A 38 -5.06 11.72 36.23
CA SER A 38 -5.60 12.85 37.05
C SER A 38 -4.98 14.24 36.83
N ASP A 39 -5.69 15.29 36.51
CA ASP A 39 -6.71 16.05 37.20
C ASP A 39 -6.99 17.41 36.51
N SER A 40 -8.24 17.84 36.62
CA SER A 40 -8.79 19.22 36.64
C SER A 40 -8.63 20.20 35.46
N SER A 41 -9.80 20.45 34.91
CA SER A 41 -10.42 21.74 34.49
C SER A 41 -9.57 22.83 33.82
N SER A 42 -9.84 23.03 32.52
CA SER A 42 -10.13 24.37 32.00
C SER A 42 -10.83 24.26 30.63
N LYS A 43 -11.98 24.91 30.53
CA LYS A 43 -12.72 25.13 29.28
C LYS A 43 -11.86 25.98 28.33
N SER A 44 -11.60 25.47 27.15
CA SER A 44 -11.32 26.30 25.98
C SER A 44 -11.96 25.65 24.76
N ALA A 45 -12.92 26.31 24.17
CA ALA A 45 -13.51 25.97 22.87
C ALA A 45 -12.42 26.13 21.81
N ALA A 46 -11.85 25.02 21.37
CA ALA A 46 -10.98 25.01 20.20
C ALA A 46 -11.83 24.70 18.97
N ALA A 47 -11.98 25.70 18.12
CA ALA A 47 -12.56 25.60 16.79
C ALA A 47 -11.93 24.46 16.02
N THR A 48 -12.78 23.66 15.38
CA THR A 48 -12.39 22.58 14.46
C THR A 48 -11.74 23.21 13.22
N ALA A 49 -10.44 23.47 13.25
CA ALA A 49 -9.70 23.79 12.05
C ALA A 49 -9.66 22.55 11.15
N PRO A 50 -9.91 22.66 9.84
CA PRO A 50 -9.69 21.56 8.92
C PRO A 50 -8.23 21.11 9.05
N LEU A 51 -7.98 19.81 9.13
CA LEU A 51 -6.64 19.25 9.10
C LEU A 51 -5.95 19.78 7.85
N ALA A 52 -4.93 20.60 8.06
CA ALA A 52 -4.06 21.01 6.97
C ALA A 52 -3.52 19.74 6.29
N PRO A 53 -3.50 19.69 4.94
CA PRO A 53 -2.90 18.56 4.25
C PRO A 53 -1.52 18.33 4.84
N LEU A 54 -1.17 17.06 5.09
CA LEU A 54 0.14 16.65 5.57
C LEU A 54 1.19 17.34 4.70
N ARG A 55 1.79 18.40 5.23
CA ARG A 55 2.91 19.04 4.56
C ARG A 55 4.02 18.02 4.56
N ASN A 56 4.32 17.53 3.39
CA ASN A 56 5.43 16.63 3.11
C ASN A 56 6.74 17.41 3.34
N THR A 57 7.06 17.65 4.62
CA THR A 57 8.25 18.39 5.04
C THR A 57 9.44 17.46 5.01
N GLY A 58 9.95 17.18 3.83
CA GLY A 58 11.19 16.42 3.70
C GLY A 58 11.38 15.62 2.42
N LEU A 59 10.34 15.36 1.65
CA LEU A 59 10.53 14.79 0.31
C LEU A 59 10.76 15.93 -0.70
N PRO A 60 11.73 15.81 -1.62
CA PRO A 60 11.95 16.77 -2.69
C PRO A 60 10.65 16.98 -3.47
N GLN A 61 10.34 18.21 -3.88
CA GLN A 61 9.06 18.55 -4.56
C GLN A 61 8.81 17.79 -5.88
N HIS A 62 9.83 17.15 -6.44
CA HIS A 62 9.77 16.23 -7.57
C HIS A 62 10.76 15.09 -7.36
N PRO A 63 10.56 14.25 -6.31
CA PRO A 63 11.57 13.29 -5.89
C PRO A 63 11.85 12.19 -6.92
N PHE A 64 10.94 11.98 -7.87
CA PHE A 64 10.97 10.80 -8.74
C PHE A 64 11.00 11.16 -10.23
N ALA A 65 11.33 12.40 -10.57
CA ALA A 65 11.44 12.78 -11.97
C ALA A 65 12.75 12.24 -12.57
N PRO A 66 12.71 11.47 -13.67
CA PRO A 66 13.91 11.05 -14.37
C PRO A 66 14.61 12.28 -14.95
N ARG A 67 15.92 12.39 -14.74
CA ARG A 67 16.71 13.54 -15.15
C ARG A 67 17.79 13.20 -16.17
N GLN A 68 18.55 12.14 -15.91
CA GLN A 68 19.69 11.76 -16.72
C GLN A 68 19.76 10.24 -16.92
N GLU A 69 19.82 9.82 -18.16
CA GLU A 69 19.97 8.40 -18.48
C GLU A 69 21.41 7.93 -18.28
N ILE A 70 21.57 6.79 -17.62
CA ILE A 70 22.82 6.04 -17.52
C ILE A 70 22.94 5.18 -18.78
N THR A 71 23.24 5.82 -19.90
CA THR A 71 23.22 5.22 -21.24
C THR A 71 24.05 3.94 -21.33
N ALA A 72 25.23 3.90 -20.69
CA ALA A 72 26.08 2.71 -20.69
C ALA A 72 25.38 1.50 -20.05
N LEU A 73 24.57 1.71 -18.98
CA LEU A 73 23.83 0.64 -18.34
C LEU A 73 22.64 0.20 -19.20
N SER A 74 21.91 1.14 -19.76
CA SER A 74 20.81 0.84 -20.70
C SER A 74 21.30 0.01 -21.89
N GLN A 75 22.42 0.38 -22.49
CA GLN A 75 23.02 -0.37 -23.59
C GLN A 75 23.47 -1.78 -23.18
N ARG A 76 24.07 -1.96 -22.00
CA ARG A 76 24.41 -3.30 -21.47
C ARG A 76 23.18 -4.18 -21.33
N TRP A 77 22.07 -3.64 -20.82
CA TRP A 77 20.82 -4.40 -20.72
C TRP A 77 20.29 -4.83 -22.08
N ILE A 78 20.29 -3.92 -23.06
CA ILE A 78 19.88 -4.23 -24.45
C ILE A 78 20.76 -5.32 -25.05
N GLN A 79 22.08 -5.21 -24.91
CA GLN A 79 23.03 -6.21 -25.40
C GLN A 79 22.82 -7.57 -24.71
N GLN A 80 22.62 -7.57 -23.41
CA GLN A 80 22.35 -8.80 -22.65
C GLN A 80 21.02 -9.44 -23.07
N ALA A 81 19.97 -8.65 -23.27
CA ALA A 81 18.68 -9.15 -23.76
C ALA A 81 18.77 -9.74 -25.17
N ALA A 82 19.60 -9.16 -26.03
CA ALA A 82 19.83 -9.66 -27.39
C ALA A 82 20.46 -11.07 -27.44
N THR A 83 21.09 -11.53 -26.34
CA THR A 83 21.59 -12.91 -26.25
C THR A 83 20.48 -13.94 -26.01
N GLN A 84 19.26 -13.50 -25.77
CA GLN A 84 18.08 -14.33 -25.47
C GLN A 84 16.92 -13.91 -26.39
N PRO A 85 16.97 -14.19 -27.70
CA PRO A 85 16.02 -13.64 -28.68
C PRO A 85 14.58 -14.12 -28.45
N ASP A 86 14.40 -15.26 -27.79
CA ASP A 86 13.09 -15.83 -27.48
C ASP A 86 12.41 -15.16 -26.25
N LEU A 87 13.13 -14.30 -25.53
CA LEU A 87 12.61 -13.60 -24.36
C LEU A 87 12.21 -12.16 -24.73
N GLN A 88 11.01 -11.79 -24.35
CA GLN A 88 10.59 -10.39 -24.34
C GLN A 88 10.89 -9.77 -22.99
N VAL A 89 11.83 -8.83 -22.96
CA VAL A 89 12.30 -8.20 -21.72
C VAL A 89 12.06 -6.70 -21.75
N SER A 90 11.63 -6.16 -20.63
CA SER A 90 11.50 -4.73 -20.38
C SER A 90 12.03 -4.43 -18.98
N ALA A 91 12.76 -3.33 -18.83
CA ALA A 91 13.30 -2.91 -17.56
C ALA A 91 13.37 -1.39 -17.44
N TYR A 92 13.13 -0.91 -16.22
CA TYR A 92 13.32 0.50 -15.86
C TYR A 92 13.87 0.57 -14.44
N MET A 93 14.88 1.39 -14.25
CA MET A 93 15.46 1.69 -12.94
C MET A 93 15.56 3.20 -12.78
N LEU A 94 15.19 3.72 -11.63
CA LEU A 94 15.34 5.13 -11.28
C LEU A 94 16.05 5.22 -9.91
N ILE A 95 17.13 5.99 -9.87
CA ILE A 95 17.79 6.35 -8.62
C ILE A 95 17.05 7.56 -8.05
N LEU A 96 16.40 7.36 -6.91
CA LEU A 96 15.51 8.36 -6.33
C LEU A 96 16.25 9.59 -5.81
N ASP A 97 17.52 9.43 -5.40
CA ASP A 97 18.33 10.50 -4.81
C ASP A 97 18.69 11.60 -5.82
N ASP A 98 18.96 11.24 -7.05
CA ASP A 98 19.49 12.16 -8.07
C ASP A 98 18.74 12.17 -9.40
N GLY A 99 17.80 11.24 -9.59
CA GLY A 99 16.99 11.13 -10.79
C GLY A 99 17.71 10.49 -11.97
N ARG A 100 18.88 9.86 -11.77
CA ARG A 100 19.51 9.06 -12.81
C ARG A 100 18.69 7.81 -13.06
N PHE A 101 18.59 7.40 -14.32
CA PHE A 101 17.80 6.22 -14.67
C PHE A 101 18.50 5.38 -15.75
N ALA A 102 18.12 4.12 -15.83
CA ALA A 102 18.44 3.24 -16.95
C ALA A 102 17.17 2.55 -17.44
N GLN A 103 17.11 2.27 -18.74
CA GLN A 103 15.91 1.68 -19.33
C GLN A 103 16.25 0.72 -20.47
N MET A 104 15.36 -0.23 -20.65
CA MET A 104 15.36 -1.13 -21.80
C MET A 104 13.90 -1.43 -22.14
N HIS A 105 13.44 -0.97 -23.29
CA HIS A 105 12.04 -1.13 -23.72
C HIS A 105 11.01 -0.71 -22.66
N ALA A 106 11.28 0.32 -21.84
CA ALA A 106 10.49 0.69 -20.67
C ALA A 106 9.02 1.02 -20.98
N ASN A 107 8.73 1.48 -22.20
CA ASN A 107 7.37 1.80 -22.67
C ASN A 107 6.64 0.62 -23.32
N ARG A 108 7.25 -0.57 -23.35
CA ARG A 108 6.59 -1.76 -23.91
C ARG A 108 5.56 -2.26 -22.90
N PRO A 109 4.28 -2.43 -23.29
CA PRO A 109 3.28 -3.08 -22.44
C PRO A 109 3.71 -4.52 -22.15
N MET A 110 3.71 -4.88 -20.88
CA MET A 110 4.03 -6.22 -20.40
C MET A 110 2.96 -6.70 -19.42
N PRO A 111 2.66 -8.01 -19.37
CA PRO A 111 1.77 -8.54 -18.35
C PRO A 111 2.30 -8.21 -16.94
N ALA A 112 1.48 -7.54 -16.15
CA ALA A 112 1.87 -7.12 -14.80
C ALA A 112 1.96 -8.29 -13.81
N ALA A 113 1.26 -9.40 -14.10
CA ALA A 113 1.09 -10.49 -13.15
C ALA A 113 0.69 -9.94 -11.76
N SER A 114 1.23 -10.51 -10.68
CA SER A 114 0.88 -10.05 -9.32
C SER A 114 1.42 -8.68 -8.93
N SER A 115 2.26 -8.05 -9.74
CA SER A 115 2.71 -6.66 -9.45
C SER A 115 1.56 -5.66 -9.54
N ILE A 116 0.46 -5.98 -10.24
CA ILE A 116 -0.77 -5.16 -10.28
C ILE A 116 -1.38 -4.96 -8.89
N LYS A 117 -1.13 -5.86 -7.94
CA LYS A 117 -1.69 -5.77 -6.59
C LYS A 117 -1.15 -4.58 -5.79
N THR A 118 0.05 -4.12 -6.12
CA THR A 118 0.62 -2.92 -5.48
C THR A 118 -0.20 -1.65 -5.76
N PRO A 119 -0.51 -1.27 -7.01
CA PRO A 119 -1.36 -0.12 -7.26
C PRO A 119 -2.81 -0.33 -6.79
N ILE A 120 -3.32 -1.57 -6.77
CA ILE A 120 -4.64 -1.86 -6.17
C ILE A 120 -4.62 -1.56 -4.68
N LEU A 121 -3.60 -2.04 -3.94
CA LEU A 121 -3.46 -1.70 -2.52
C LEU A 121 -3.37 -0.19 -2.29
N LEU A 122 -2.62 0.51 -3.13
CA LEU A 122 -2.52 1.98 -3.03
C LEU A 122 -3.90 2.64 -3.17
N ALA A 123 -4.71 2.20 -4.13
CA ALA A 123 -6.08 2.71 -4.31
C ALA A 123 -6.98 2.40 -3.10
N VAL A 124 -6.83 1.21 -2.48
CA VAL A 124 -7.54 0.85 -1.23
C VAL A 124 -7.14 1.80 -0.11
N LEU A 125 -5.83 2.04 0.08
CA LEU A 125 -5.30 2.94 1.11
C LEU A 125 -5.78 4.38 0.91
N GLU A 126 -5.82 4.86 -0.33
CA GLU A 126 -6.33 6.18 -0.66
C GLU A 126 -7.81 6.32 -0.30
N ARG A 127 -8.64 5.32 -0.61
CA ARG A 127 -10.07 5.32 -0.25
C ARG A 127 -10.30 5.27 1.26
N ILE A 128 -9.43 4.57 1.99
CA ILE A 128 -9.45 4.55 3.46
C ILE A 128 -9.09 5.93 4.03
N ASP A 129 -8.04 6.55 3.49
CA ASP A 129 -7.60 7.91 3.91
C ASP A 129 -8.68 8.96 3.65
N GLN A 130 -9.38 8.84 2.53
CA GLN A 130 -10.54 9.68 2.18
C GLN A 130 -11.80 9.37 2.99
N GLY A 131 -11.82 8.32 3.79
CA GLY A 131 -12.98 7.88 4.57
C GLY A 131 -14.12 7.27 3.74
N THR A 132 -13.88 6.95 2.46
CA THR A 132 -14.87 6.32 1.55
C THR A 132 -14.87 4.79 1.63
N LEU A 133 -13.90 4.20 2.32
CA LEU A 133 -13.79 2.78 2.65
C LEU A 133 -13.31 2.67 4.10
N GLN A 134 -13.69 1.59 4.79
CA GLN A 134 -13.23 1.32 6.15
C GLN A 134 -12.52 -0.04 6.24
N TRP A 135 -11.52 -0.14 7.12
CA TRP A 135 -10.78 -1.39 7.32
C TRP A 135 -11.65 -2.58 7.72
N ASN A 136 -12.69 -2.34 8.50
CA ASN A 136 -13.65 -3.35 8.97
C ASN A 136 -14.87 -3.50 8.07
N GLU A 137 -14.97 -2.75 6.98
CA GLU A 137 -16.05 -2.88 6.02
C GLU A 137 -16.02 -4.27 5.39
N PRO A 138 -17.15 -5.00 5.40
CA PRO A 138 -17.17 -6.36 4.90
C PRO A 138 -17.34 -6.39 3.38
N LEU A 139 -16.43 -7.09 2.71
CA LEU A 139 -16.49 -7.41 1.29
C LEU A 139 -17.03 -8.83 1.13
N THR A 140 -17.96 -9.03 0.21
CA THR A 140 -18.67 -10.30 0.04
C THR A 140 -18.14 -11.06 -1.16
N LEU A 141 -17.73 -12.32 -0.96
CA LEU A 141 -17.27 -13.19 -2.03
C LEU A 141 -18.45 -13.62 -2.90
N THR A 142 -18.51 -13.14 -4.13
CA THR A 142 -19.44 -13.59 -5.15
C THR A 142 -18.78 -14.53 -6.16
N LYS A 143 -19.56 -15.21 -6.98
CA LYS A 143 -19.05 -16.13 -7.98
C LYS A 143 -18.11 -15.44 -8.98
N GLU A 144 -18.39 -14.21 -9.32
CA GLU A 144 -17.64 -13.40 -10.29
C GLU A 144 -16.28 -12.97 -9.74
N LEU A 145 -16.16 -12.88 -8.41
CA LEU A 145 -14.94 -12.46 -7.73
C LEU A 145 -14.00 -13.62 -7.38
N VAL A 146 -14.46 -14.87 -7.58
CA VAL A 146 -13.61 -16.04 -7.36
C VAL A 146 -12.47 -16.06 -8.38
N GLY A 147 -11.24 -15.85 -7.92
CA GLY A 147 -10.03 -15.92 -8.72
C GLY A 147 -9.36 -17.28 -8.64
N GLY A 148 -8.96 -17.82 -9.77
CA GLY A 148 -8.14 -19.04 -9.82
C GLY A 148 -6.67 -18.77 -9.46
N GLY A 149 -5.91 -19.81 -9.10
CA GLY A 149 -4.48 -19.75 -8.83
C GLY A 149 -4.15 -19.56 -7.35
N ALA A 150 -3.30 -18.57 -7.01
CA ALA A 150 -2.82 -18.37 -5.65
C ALA A 150 -3.90 -17.84 -4.70
N GLY A 151 -3.77 -18.21 -3.43
CA GLY A 151 -4.63 -17.78 -2.34
C GLY A 151 -5.58 -18.87 -1.85
N TRP A 152 -6.34 -18.56 -0.83
CA TRP A 152 -7.25 -19.49 -0.16
C TRP A 152 -8.71 -19.00 -0.11
N MET A 153 -8.96 -17.71 -0.38
CA MET A 153 -10.31 -17.14 -0.29
C MET A 153 -11.28 -17.78 -1.27
N ALA A 154 -10.78 -18.21 -2.45
CA ALA A 154 -11.57 -18.97 -3.43
C ALA A 154 -12.17 -20.27 -2.89
N SER A 155 -11.59 -20.87 -1.85
CA SER A 155 -12.08 -22.11 -1.23
C SER A 155 -13.22 -21.91 -0.25
N ARG A 156 -13.58 -20.66 0.04
CA ARG A 156 -14.67 -20.35 0.97
C ARG A 156 -16.02 -20.38 0.26
N PRO A 157 -17.10 -20.69 0.99
CA PRO A 157 -18.45 -20.64 0.42
C PRO A 157 -18.78 -19.26 -0.16
N LEU A 158 -19.50 -19.22 -1.27
CA LEU A 158 -20.04 -17.96 -1.78
C LEU A 158 -20.93 -17.29 -0.73
N GLY A 159 -20.87 -15.97 -0.68
CA GLY A 159 -21.54 -15.18 0.38
C GLY A 159 -20.68 -14.99 1.62
N THR A 160 -19.49 -15.63 1.72
CA THR A 160 -18.57 -15.36 2.82
C THR A 160 -18.18 -13.89 2.80
N ARG A 161 -18.16 -13.26 3.97
CA ARG A 161 -17.79 -11.86 4.16
C ARG A 161 -16.44 -11.76 4.83
N PHE A 162 -15.55 -10.97 4.24
CA PHE A 162 -14.21 -10.70 4.74
C PHE A 162 -14.08 -9.20 5.04
N PRO A 163 -13.52 -8.80 6.17
CA PRO A 163 -13.23 -7.39 6.39
C PRO A 163 -12.15 -6.91 5.42
N THR A 164 -12.23 -5.66 4.98
CA THR A 164 -11.29 -5.06 4.00
C THR A 164 -9.82 -5.27 4.38
N TYR A 165 -9.47 -5.16 5.68
CA TYR A 165 -8.09 -5.36 6.12
C TYR A 165 -7.57 -6.78 5.83
N GLU A 166 -8.42 -7.80 5.99
CA GLU A 166 -8.06 -9.18 5.71
C GLU A 166 -7.86 -9.39 4.21
N VAL A 167 -8.76 -8.86 3.39
CA VAL A 167 -8.66 -8.91 1.94
C VAL A 167 -7.37 -8.23 1.45
N ALA A 168 -7.10 -7.01 1.88
CA ALA A 168 -5.89 -6.28 1.52
C ALA A 168 -4.62 -7.01 1.96
N THR A 169 -4.64 -7.61 3.15
CA THR A 169 -3.51 -8.38 3.67
C THR A 169 -3.25 -9.63 2.84
N GLU A 170 -4.29 -10.44 2.59
CA GLU A 170 -4.13 -11.72 1.87
C GLU A 170 -3.80 -11.50 0.39
N MET A 171 -4.31 -10.41 -0.22
CA MET A 171 -3.92 -10.00 -1.56
C MET A 171 -2.40 -9.85 -1.70
N ILE A 172 -1.74 -9.31 -0.68
CA ILE A 172 -0.28 -9.07 -0.72
C ILE A 172 0.50 -10.25 -0.13
N ARG A 173 0.09 -10.79 1.02
CA ARG A 173 0.84 -11.79 1.78
C ARG A 173 1.00 -13.12 1.03
N VAL A 174 -0.09 -13.63 0.47
CA VAL A 174 -0.12 -14.90 -0.28
C VAL A 174 -0.49 -14.72 -1.74
N SER A 175 -0.57 -13.46 -2.18
CA SER A 175 -0.96 -13.14 -3.55
C SER A 175 -2.35 -13.68 -3.93
N ASP A 176 -3.31 -13.66 -3.00
CA ASP A 176 -4.66 -14.19 -3.22
C ASP A 176 -5.36 -13.47 -4.37
N ASN A 177 -5.79 -14.24 -5.37
CA ASN A 177 -6.42 -13.68 -6.57
C ASN A 177 -7.88 -13.31 -6.34
N SER A 178 -8.59 -14.02 -5.45
CA SER A 178 -9.95 -13.61 -5.06
C SER A 178 -9.92 -12.33 -4.24
N ALA A 179 -8.94 -12.17 -3.35
CA ALA A 179 -8.72 -10.93 -2.63
C ALA A 179 -8.40 -9.74 -3.57
N THR A 180 -7.80 -10.01 -4.73
CA THR A 180 -7.52 -8.98 -5.74
C THR A 180 -8.80 -8.48 -6.42
N ASN A 181 -9.79 -9.37 -6.54
CA ASN A 181 -11.06 -9.09 -7.20
C ASN A 181 -12.11 -8.50 -6.23
N LEU A 182 -11.97 -8.76 -4.93
CA LEU A 182 -12.81 -8.22 -3.84
C LEU A 182 -12.53 -6.74 -3.61
#